data_c1c02bd5e01e0656dfae23d2cda007dd
#
_entry.id   c1c02bd5e01e0656dfae23d2cda007dd
#
_cell.length_a   1.000
_cell.length_b   1.000
_cell.length_c   1.000
_cell.angle_alpha   90.00
_cell.angle_beta   90.00
_cell.angle_gamma   90.00
#
_symmetry.space_group_name_H-M   'P 1'
#
loop_
_entity.id
_entity.type
_entity.pdbx_description
1 polymer ?
#
loop_
_entity_poly.entity_id
_entity_poly.type
_entity_poly.pdbx_seq_one_letter_code
_entity_poly.pdbx_strand_id
1 'polypeptide(L)'
;MGRAGFDVLLREGLSPSSRVLDVGCGALRLGYWLMRFLNPGCYFGIEPNQEMLRLALEELVEPDVVGRADAHFDFNEDFDFSVFGETFDFVVARSIWTHASKPQISAMLDSFAATASPHGVFLASYRAATRWRKLAARWPRAEPLFAMLPLDTMSPLLAALPSFGLSEEYEGQAWVGRSHKSDSPGIVKHSLRWVSGEAAKRDLTVQLMPYPVFHRQYWLRIARASS
;
A
#
# COMPACT_ATOMS: atom_id res chain seq x y z
N MET A 1 -4.86 10.86 -9.54
CA MET A 1 -4.06 9.98 -8.67
C MET A 1 -4.93 8.99 -7.88
N GLY A 2 -5.98 9.42 -7.18
CA GLY A 2 -6.87 8.53 -6.42
C GLY A 2 -7.58 7.49 -7.29
N ARG A 3 -8.08 7.89 -8.45
CA ARG A 3 -8.77 7.02 -9.41
C ARG A 3 -7.96 5.77 -9.78
N ALA A 4 -6.66 5.90 -10.00
CA ALA A 4 -5.83 4.74 -10.35
C ALA A 4 -5.78 3.66 -9.24
N GLY A 5 -5.79 4.06 -7.96
CA GLY A 5 -5.91 3.11 -6.85
C GLY A 5 -7.30 2.48 -6.79
N PHE A 6 -8.34 3.26 -7.04
CA PHE A 6 -9.71 2.76 -7.14
C PHE A 6 -9.87 1.75 -8.29
N ASP A 7 -9.29 2.03 -9.47
CA ASP A 7 -9.31 1.12 -10.61
C ASP A 7 -8.60 -0.23 -10.30
N VAL A 8 -7.56 -0.22 -9.45
CA VAL A 8 -6.91 -1.45 -8.98
C VAL A 8 -7.85 -2.25 -8.09
N LEU A 9 -8.52 -1.61 -7.13
CA LEU A 9 -9.49 -2.28 -6.26
C LEU A 9 -10.65 -2.90 -7.04
N LEU A 10 -11.17 -2.20 -8.06
CA LEU A 10 -12.21 -2.74 -8.93
C LEU A 10 -11.76 -4.01 -9.66
N ARG A 11 -10.51 -4.05 -10.13
CA ARG A 11 -9.92 -5.23 -10.79
C ARG A 11 -9.75 -6.40 -9.82
N GLU A 12 -9.54 -6.12 -8.53
CA GLU A 12 -9.45 -7.13 -7.47
C GLU A 12 -10.83 -7.57 -6.94
N GLY A 13 -11.92 -7.07 -7.53
CA GLY A 13 -13.27 -7.51 -7.20
C GLY A 13 -13.98 -6.63 -6.15
N LEU A 14 -13.56 -5.38 -5.97
CA LEU A 14 -14.24 -4.44 -5.10
C LEU A 14 -15.73 -4.33 -5.46
N SER A 15 -16.59 -4.52 -4.49
CA SER A 15 -18.04 -4.35 -4.58
C SER A 15 -18.52 -3.24 -3.64
N PRO A 16 -19.75 -2.70 -3.84
CA PRO A 16 -20.28 -1.69 -2.93
C PRO A 16 -20.40 -2.16 -1.47
N SER A 17 -20.57 -3.45 -1.23
CA SER A 17 -20.66 -4.04 0.12
C SER A 17 -19.31 -4.42 0.73
N SER A 18 -18.20 -4.24 0.02
CA SER A 18 -16.86 -4.54 0.54
C SER A 18 -16.47 -3.57 1.64
N ARG A 19 -16.01 -4.09 2.79
CA ARG A 19 -15.40 -3.27 3.85
C ARG A 19 -13.96 -2.97 3.47
N VAL A 20 -13.67 -1.68 3.33
CA VAL A 20 -12.36 -1.19 2.87
C VAL A 20 -11.70 -0.34 3.94
N LEU A 21 -10.46 -0.71 4.33
CA LEU A 21 -9.60 0.10 5.17
C LEU A 21 -8.53 0.79 4.32
N ASP A 22 -8.52 2.12 4.32
CA ASP A 22 -7.53 2.98 3.65
C ASP A 22 -6.49 3.46 4.68
N VAL A 23 -5.32 2.81 4.69
CA VAL A 23 -4.24 3.09 5.63
C VAL A 23 -3.42 4.27 5.15
N GLY A 24 -3.36 5.33 5.96
CA GLY A 24 -2.80 6.62 5.57
C GLY A 24 -3.65 7.28 4.48
N CYS A 25 -4.95 7.41 4.75
CA CYS A 25 -5.91 7.92 3.78
C CYS A 25 -5.65 9.39 3.37
N GLY A 26 -4.88 10.13 4.18
CA GLY A 26 -4.39 11.46 3.87
C GLY A 26 -5.52 12.43 3.53
N ALA A 27 -5.34 13.20 2.47
CA ALA A 27 -6.35 14.10 1.94
C ALA A 27 -7.44 13.38 1.11
N LEU A 28 -7.78 12.15 1.46
CA LEU A 28 -8.87 11.35 0.87
C LEU A 28 -8.82 11.20 -0.65
N ARG A 29 -7.63 11.19 -1.24
CA ARG A 29 -7.50 11.06 -2.71
C ARG A 29 -8.08 9.75 -3.25
N LEU A 30 -7.92 8.65 -2.51
CA LEU A 30 -8.56 7.38 -2.78
C LEU A 30 -9.94 7.33 -2.12
N GLY A 31 -10.03 7.77 -0.87
CA GLY A 31 -11.25 7.82 -0.07
C GLY A 31 -12.41 8.51 -0.77
N TYR A 32 -12.15 9.59 -1.54
CA TYR A 32 -13.14 10.26 -2.37
C TYR A 32 -13.90 9.30 -3.30
N TRP A 33 -13.19 8.41 -3.98
CA TRP A 33 -13.78 7.43 -4.89
C TRP A 33 -14.48 6.31 -4.14
N LEU A 34 -13.90 5.87 -3.01
CA LEU A 34 -14.45 4.80 -2.17
C LEU A 34 -15.74 5.23 -1.50
N MET A 35 -15.79 6.42 -0.87
CA MET A 35 -17.00 6.93 -0.22
C MET A 35 -18.17 7.15 -1.19
N ARG A 36 -17.90 7.38 -2.48
CA ARG A 36 -18.94 7.48 -3.50
C ARG A 36 -19.43 6.12 -3.99
N PHE A 37 -18.62 5.10 -3.92
CA PHE A 37 -18.89 3.77 -4.47
C PHE A 37 -19.43 2.79 -3.43
N LEU A 38 -18.88 2.83 -2.22
CA LEU A 38 -19.23 1.89 -1.16
C LEU A 38 -20.58 2.23 -0.53
N ASN A 39 -21.22 1.20 0.00
CA ASN A 39 -22.39 1.37 0.86
C ASN A 39 -22.01 2.13 2.14
N PRO A 40 -22.98 2.82 2.79
CA PRO A 40 -22.74 3.46 4.09
C PRO A 40 -22.12 2.50 5.10
N GLY A 41 -21.15 2.99 5.89
CA GLY A 41 -20.46 2.20 6.91
C GLY A 41 -19.41 1.21 6.39
N CYS A 42 -19.10 1.22 5.07
CA CYS A 42 -18.13 0.30 4.47
C CYS A 42 -16.75 0.93 4.20
N TYR A 43 -16.58 2.22 4.43
CA TYR A 43 -15.29 2.90 4.31
C TYR A 43 -14.69 3.21 5.67
N PHE A 44 -13.45 2.76 5.87
CA PHE A 44 -12.65 2.99 7.07
C PHE A 44 -11.34 3.65 6.68
N GLY A 45 -10.85 4.62 7.45
CA GLY A 45 -9.61 5.33 7.18
C GLY A 45 -8.77 5.51 8.44
N ILE A 46 -7.47 5.29 8.32
CA ILE A 46 -6.49 5.66 9.36
C ILE A 46 -5.63 6.79 8.82
N GLU A 47 -5.60 7.92 9.54
CA GLU A 47 -4.74 9.06 9.20
C GLU A 47 -4.37 9.84 10.46
N PRO A 48 -3.11 9.78 10.92
CA PRO A 48 -2.67 10.50 12.12
C PRO A 48 -2.79 12.02 12.02
N ASN A 49 -2.73 12.58 10.82
CA ASN A 49 -2.87 14.02 10.62
C ASN A 49 -4.34 14.42 10.55
N GLN A 50 -4.93 14.62 11.74
CA GLN A 50 -6.34 14.98 11.90
C GLN A 50 -6.72 16.26 11.13
N GLU A 51 -5.84 17.26 11.12
CA GLU A 51 -6.11 18.53 10.41
C GLU A 51 -6.18 18.33 8.91
N MET A 52 -5.29 17.52 8.33
CA MET A 52 -5.35 17.20 6.91
C MET A 52 -6.64 16.46 6.54
N LEU A 53 -7.07 15.52 7.38
CA LEU A 53 -8.31 14.78 7.17
C LEU A 53 -9.53 15.70 7.30
N ARG A 54 -9.57 16.55 8.33
CA ARG A 54 -10.65 17.54 8.53
C ARG A 54 -10.80 18.45 7.31
N LEU A 55 -9.70 19.05 6.86
CA LEU A 55 -9.70 19.90 5.67
C LEU A 55 -10.13 19.14 4.41
N ALA A 56 -9.75 17.88 4.27
CA ALA A 56 -10.17 17.08 3.13
C ALA A 56 -11.68 16.82 3.12
N LEU A 57 -12.26 16.52 4.28
CA LEU A 57 -13.71 16.31 4.41
C LEU A 57 -14.51 17.59 4.18
N GLU A 58 -13.99 18.74 4.61
CA GLU A 58 -14.66 20.03 4.47
C GLU A 58 -14.53 20.64 3.07
N GLU A 59 -13.36 20.51 2.44
CA GLU A 59 -13.01 21.27 1.24
C GLU A 59 -12.95 20.42 -0.05
N LEU A 60 -12.73 19.10 0.07
CA LEU A 60 -12.45 18.26 -1.09
C LEU A 60 -13.52 17.20 -1.36
N VAL A 61 -14.39 16.91 -0.40
CA VAL A 61 -15.48 15.96 -0.54
C VAL A 61 -16.81 16.67 -0.38
N GLU A 62 -17.74 16.43 -1.30
CA GLU A 62 -19.06 17.07 -1.26
C GLU A 62 -19.81 16.66 0.01
N PRO A 63 -20.51 17.61 0.69
CA PRO A 63 -21.20 17.34 1.96
C PRO A 63 -22.20 16.20 1.91
N ASP A 64 -22.88 16.00 0.79
CA ASP A 64 -23.83 14.90 0.59
C ASP A 64 -23.13 13.53 0.51
N VAL A 65 -21.89 13.50 -0.02
CA VAL A 65 -21.06 12.28 -0.04
C VAL A 65 -20.59 11.94 1.37
N VAL A 66 -20.10 12.94 2.12
CA VAL A 66 -19.67 12.74 3.52
C VAL A 66 -20.83 12.24 4.37
N GLY A 67 -21.98 12.89 4.28
CA GLY A 67 -23.16 12.53 5.07
C GLY A 67 -23.73 11.13 4.75
N ARG A 68 -23.61 10.70 3.48
CA ARG A 68 -24.10 9.38 3.05
C ARG A 68 -23.13 8.25 3.34
N ALA A 69 -21.83 8.52 3.29
CA ALA A 69 -20.81 7.48 3.35
C ALA A 69 -20.75 6.76 4.70
N ASP A 70 -21.19 7.41 5.80
CA ASP A 70 -21.05 6.89 7.15
C ASP A 70 -19.65 6.31 7.38
N ALA A 71 -18.65 7.15 7.07
CA ALA A 71 -17.25 6.76 7.06
C ALA A 71 -16.65 6.78 8.47
N HIS A 72 -15.82 5.80 8.77
CA HIS A 72 -15.18 5.65 10.07
C HIS A 72 -13.70 6.01 9.99
N PHE A 73 -13.23 6.83 10.92
CA PHE A 73 -11.83 7.26 10.94
C PHE A 73 -11.19 7.04 12.30
N ASP A 74 -9.91 6.67 12.26
CA ASP A 74 -9.04 6.57 13.42
C ASP A 74 -7.71 7.29 13.17
N PHE A 75 -7.00 7.67 14.24
CA PHE A 75 -5.82 8.51 14.18
C PHE A 75 -4.57 7.85 14.75
N ASN A 76 -4.60 6.53 14.95
CA ASN A 76 -3.45 5.81 15.47
C ASN A 76 -2.25 5.86 14.51
N GLU A 77 -1.05 5.82 15.10
CA GLU A 77 0.22 5.86 14.38
C GLU A 77 0.94 4.51 14.34
N ASP A 78 0.38 3.51 15.02
CA ASP A 78 0.97 2.17 15.20
C ASP A 78 0.41 1.11 14.25
N PHE A 79 -0.50 1.54 13.35
CA PHE A 79 -1.14 0.67 12.36
C PHE A 79 -2.01 -0.44 12.98
N ASP A 80 -2.66 -0.14 14.09
CA ASP A 80 -3.66 -1.03 14.68
C ASP A 80 -4.99 -0.93 13.89
N PHE A 81 -5.32 -1.98 13.15
CA PHE A 81 -6.57 -2.06 12.38
C PHE A 81 -7.74 -2.55 13.23
N SER A 82 -7.47 -3.11 14.40
CA SER A 82 -8.50 -3.66 15.29
C SER A 82 -9.34 -2.60 16.00
N VAL A 83 -8.90 -1.34 15.98
CA VAL A 83 -9.59 -0.20 16.59
C VAL A 83 -11.04 -0.03 16.12
N PHE A 84 -11.35 -0.52 14.93
CA PHE A 84 -12.72 -0.46 14.39
C PHE A 84 -13.62 -1.62 14.83
N GLY A 85 -13.06 -2.69 15.41
CA GLY A 85 -13.81 -3.90 15.78
C GLY A 85 -14.39 -4.68 14.59
N GLU A 86 -13.85 -4.46 13.38
CA GLU A 86 -14.35 -4.98 12.11
C GLU A 86 -13.34 -5.89 11.42
N THR A 87 -13.83 -6.66 10.45
CA THR A 87 -13.00 -7.39 9.49
C THR A 87 -13.09 -6.74 8.11
N PHE A 88 -11.98 -6.76 7.36
CA PHE A 88 -11.86 -6.05 6.09
C PHE A 88 -11.71 -7.01 4.91
N ASP A 89 -12.46 -6.72 3.83
CA ASP A 89 -12.32 -7.40 2.54
C ASP A 89 -11.13 -6.82 1.77
N PHE A 90 -10.88 -5.52 1.91
CA PHE A 90 -9.71 -4.87 1.35
C PHE A 90 -9.05 -3.97 2.39
N VAL A 91 -7.73 -4.11 2.49
CA VAL A 91 -6.87 -3.13 3.14
C VAL A 91 -5.99 -2.50 2.05
N VAL A 92 -5.86 -1.19 2.06
CA VAL A 92 -5.06 -0.45 1.08
C VAL A 92 -4.04 0.43 1.79
N ALA A 93 -2.75 0.29 1.44
CA ALA A 93 -1.67 1.17 1.88
C ALA A 93 -0.98 1.79 0.66
N ARG A 94 -1.56 2.89 0.15
CA ARG A 94 -1.06 3.55 -1.04
C ARG A 94 -0.01 4.61 -0.70
N SER A 95 1.21 4.42 -1.19
CA SER A 95 2.38 5.27 -0.91
C SER A 95 2.80 5.30 0.57
N ILE A 96 2.35 4.35 1.37
CA ILE A 96 2.71 4.22 2.78
C ILE A 96 4.04 3.47 2.91
N TRP A 97 4.16 2.31 2.27
CA TRP A 97 5.38 1.48 2.34
C TRP A 97 6.61 2.12 1.70
N THR A 98 6.44 3.21 0.96
CA THR A 98 7.56 4.02 0.45
C THR A 98 8.18 4.92 1.52
N HIS A 99 7.60 4.97 2.70
CA HIS A 99 8.07 5.77 3.84
C HIS A 99 8.09 4.95 5.14
N ALA A 100 7.51 3.77 5.16
CA ALA A 100 7.43 2.91 6.33
C ALA A 100 8.71 2.10 6.53
N SER A 101 9.14 1.97 7.79
CA SER A 101 10.23 1.09 8.20
C SER A 101 9.81 -0.39 8.15
N LYS A 102 10.78 -1.29 8.24
CA LYS A 102 10.51 -2.74 8.34
C LYS A 102 9.61 -3.09 9.54
N PRO A 103 9.84 -2.59 10.76
CA PRO A 103 8.93 -2.81 11.88
C PRO A 103 7.51 -2.33 11.61
N GLN A 104 7.33 -1.17 10.97
CA GLN A 104 6.03 -0.64 10.63
C GLN A 104 5.30 -1.51 9.58
N ILE A 105 6.02 -2.02 8.57
CA ILE A 105 5.45 -2.97 7.61
C ILE A 105 5.05 -4.27 8.31
N SER A 106 5.88 -4.78 9.23
CA SER A 106 5.55 -5.96 10.03
C SER A 106 4.27 -5.73 10.85
N ALA A 107 4.14 -4.58 11.53
CA ALA A 107 2.93 -4.24 12.27
C ALA A 107 1.68 -4.20 11.38
N MET A 108 1.76 -3.60 10.18
CA MET A 108 0.65 -3.62 9.21
C MET A 108 0.29 -5.05 8.76
N LEU A 109 1.28 -5.93 8.59
CA LEU A 109 1.02 -7.33 8.24
C LEU A 109 0.39 -8.11 9.41
N ASP A 110 0.80 -7.84 10.66
CA ASP A 110 0.18 -8.42 11.86
C ASP A 110 -1.28 -7.99 11.98
N SER A 111 -1.55 -6.69 11.89
CA SER A 111 -2.89 -6.13 11.95
C SER A 111 -3.79 -6.66 10.82
N PHE A 112 -3.26 -6.77 9.59
CA PHE A 112 -4.00 -7.38 8.48
C PHE A 112 -4.31 -8.84 8.74
N ALA A 113 -3.35 -9.64 9.20
CA ALA A 113 -3.58 -11.06 9.51
C ALA A 113 -4.66 -11.25 10.57
N ALA A 114 -4.75 -10.34 11.53
CA ALA A 114 -5.76 -10.38 12.59
C ALA A 114 -7.15 -9.93 12.12
N THR A 115 -7.24 -8.98 11.19
CA THR A 115 -8.51 -8.30 10.83
C THR A 115 -8.99 -8.60 9.41
N ALA A 116 -8.25 -9.40 8.62
CA ALA A 116 -8.70 -9.79 7.28
C ALA A 116 -9.93 -10.69 7.32
N SER A 117 -10.92 -10.42 6.48
CA SER A 117 -11.99 -11.37 6.19
C SER A 117 -11.40 -12.65 5.56
N PRO A 118 -12.15 -13.76 5.46
CA PRO A 118 -11.61 -15.03 4.92
C PRO A 118 -10.96 -14.90 3.53
N HIS A 119 -11.45 -13.98 2.72
CA HIS A 119 -10.93 -13.68 1.38
C HIS A 119 -10.29 -12.30 1.29
N GLY A 120 -9.97 -11.70 2.44
CA GLY A 120 -9.41 -10.37 2.54
C GLY A 120 -8.10 -10.21 1.76
N VAL A 121 -7.95 -9.05 1.14
CA VAL A 121 -6.78 -8.69 0.32
C VAL A 121 -6.15 -7.40 0.84
N PHE A 122 -4.85 -7.42 1.08
CA PHE A 122 -4.09 -6.21 1.36
C PHE A 122 -3.34 -5.77 0.10
N LEU A 123 -3.68 -4.59 -0.40
CA LEU A 123 -3.03 -3.95 -1.54
C LEU A 123 -2.05 -2.89 -1.05
N ALA A 124 -0.76 -3.17 -1.12
CA ALA A 124 0.28 -2.21 -0.74
C ALA A 124 1.06 -1.72 -1.96
N SER A 125 1.26 -0.42 -2.07
CA SER A 125 2.20 0.10 -3.06
C SER A 125 3.57 0.33 -2.43
N TYR A 126 4.63 -0.13 -3.09
CA TYR A 126 5.99 -0.08 -2.58
C TYR A 126 7.01 0.28 -3.67
N ARG A 127 8.21 0.65 -3.27
CA ARG A 127 9.36 0.77 -4.17
C ARG A 127 10.28 -0.42 -3.99
N ALA A 128 10.54 -1.11 -5.10
CA ALA A 128 11.44 -2.26 -5.09
C ALA A 128 12.91 -1.84 -4.91
N ALA A 129 13.62 -2.52 -4.01
CA ALA A 129 15.07 -2.49 -3.94
C ALA A 129 15.63 -3.44 -5.00
N THR A 130 15.88 -2.93 -6.22
CA THR A 130 16.37 -3.74 -7.33
C THR A 130 17.78 -3.36 -7.72
N ARG A 131 18.64 -4.36 -7.96
CA ARG A 131 20.01 -4.18 -8.50
C ARG A 131 20.01 -3.54 -9.88
N TRP A 132 18.97 -3.77 -10.68
CA TRP A 132 18.88 -3.39 -12.08
C TRP A 132 18.85 -1.88 -12.31
N ARG A 133 18.36 -1.09 -11.35
CA ARG A 133 18.37 0.37 -11.51
C ARG A 133 19.79 0.97 -11.50
N LYS A 134 20.75 0.37 -10.78
CA LYS A 134 22.16 0.82 -10.87
C LYS A 134 22.80 0.37 -12.18
N LEU A 135 22.39 -0.78 -12.73
CA LEU A 135 22.80 -1.22 -14.06
C LEU A 135 22.15 -0.35 -15.17
N ALA A 136 20.86 -0.07 -15.08
CA ALA A 136 20.14 0.80 -16.02
C ALA A 136 20.63 2.26 -15.95
N ALA A 137 20.97 2.76 -14.76
CA ALA A 137 21.60 4.07 -14.61
C ALA A 137 23.02 4.13 -15.24
N ARG A 138 23.68 3.00 -15.35
CA ARG A 138 24.97 2.87 -16.05
C ARG A 138 24.82 2.79 -17.59
N TRP A 139 23.62 2.42 -18.06
CA TRP A 139 23.27 2.37 -19.49
C TRP A 139 21.88 2.99 -19.74
N PRO A 140 21.78 4.33 -19.79
CA PRO A 140 20.50 5.04 -19.94
C PRO A 140 19.70 4.64 -21.19
N ARG A 141 20.39 4.17 -22.25
CA ARG A 141 19.74 3.71 -23.49
C ARG A 141 19.07 2.34 -23.38
N ALA A 142 19.33 1.59 -22.32
CA ALA A 142 18.74 0.27 -22.08
C ALA A 142 17.49 0.31 -21.17
N GLU A 143 17.19 1.47 -20.57
CA GLU A 143 16.02 1.63 -19.68
C GLU A 143 14.69 1.23 -20.32
N PRO A 144 14.41 1.56 -21.61
CA PRO A 144 13.22 1.10 -22.29
C PRO A 144 13.16 -0.41 -22.50
N LEU A 145 14.31 -1.04 -22.73
CA LEU A 145 14.42 -2.49 -22.94
C LEU A 145 14.14 -3.27 -21.63
N PHE A 146 14.62 -2.75 -20.51
CA PHE A 146 14.37 -3.34 -19.19
C PHE A 146 12.94 -3.12 -18.69
N ALA A 147 12.29 -2.04 -19.12
CA ALA A 147 10.86 -1.78 -18.83
C ALA A 147 9.92 -2.70 -19.63
N MET A 148 10.40 -3.29 -20.73
CA MET A 148 9.62 -4.21 -21.58
C MET A 148 9.84 -5.70 -21.23
N LEU A 149 10.81 -6.02 -20.35
CA LEU A 149 10.98 -7.41 -19.91
C LEU A 149 9.83 -7.76 -18.94
N PRO A 150 9.14 -8.88 -19.16
CA PRO A 150 8.09 -9.34 -18.26
C PRO A 150 8.71 -9.67 -16.90
N LEU A 151 8.59 -8.75 -15.94
CA LEU A 151 9.14 -8.88 -14.59
C LEU A 151 8.54 -10.08 -13.83
N ASP A 152 7.36 -10.49 -14.20
CA ASP A 152 6.61 -11.62 -13.70
C ASP A 152 7.25 -12.99 -14.00
N THR A 153 7.90 -13.14 -15.15
CA THR A 153 8.62 -14.38 -15.51
C THR A 153 10.05 -14.43 -14.95
N MET A 154 10.66 -13.30 -14.67
CA MET A 154 12.01 -13.19 -14.13
C MET A 154 12.05 -13.00 -12.60
N SER A 155 10.94 -12.71 -11.97
CA SER A 155 10.83 -12.41 -10.53
C SER A 155 11.41 -13.52 -9.62
N PRO A 156 11.16 -14.82 -9.84
CA PRO A 156 11.71 -15.87 -8.97
C PRO A 156 13.23 -15.99 -9.08
N LEU A 157 13.78 -15.82 -10.30
CA LEU A 157 15.24 -15.89 -10.54
C LEU A 157 15.96 -14.64 -10.00
N LEU A 158 15.34 -13.46 -10.11
CA LEU A 158 15.87 -12.20 -9.64
C LEU A 158 15.77 -12.06 -8.11
N ALA A 159 14.72 -12.63 -7.51
CA ALA A 159 14.54 -12.70 -6.06
C ALA A 159 15.56 -13.64 -5.40
N ALA A 160 16.06 -14.65 -6.14
CA ALA A 160 17.04 -15.61 -5.65
C ALA A 160 18.49 -15.07 -5.68
N LEU A 161 18.77 -13.99 -6.38
CA LEU A 161 20.12 -13.41 -6.42
C LEU A 161 20.44 -12.67 -5.11
N PRO A 162 21.60 -12.95 -4.47
CA PRO A 162 21.98 -12.28 -3.24
C PRO A 162 22.07 -10.75 -3.49
N SER A 163 21.41 -9.98 -2.64
CA SER A 163 21.46 -8.52 -2.64
C SER A 163 22.79 -8.07 -2.03
N PHE A 164 23.86 -8.11 -2.80
CA PHE A 164 25.14 -7.56 -2.34
C PHE A 164 25.02 -6.03 -2.18
N GLY A 165 24.82 -5.56 -0.95
CA GLY A 165 25.07 -4.18 -0.51
C GLY A 165 24.41 -3.05 -1.30
N LEU A 166 23.33 -3.30 -2.06
CA LEU A 166 22.72 -2.34 -2.97
C LEU A 166 21.28 -1.97 -2.62
N SER A 167 20.69 -2.54 -1.58
CA SER A 167 19.37 -2.18 -1.10
C SER A 167 19.50 -1.14 0.01
N GLU A 168 19.01 0.05 -0.22
CA GLU A 168 18.77 1.04 0.83
C GLU A 168 17.49 0.62 1.57
N GLU A 169 17.59 -0.38 2.44
CA GLU A 169 16.51 -0.80 3.31
C GLU A 169 16.58 0.01 4.59
N TYR A 170 15.46 0.59 4.99
CA TYR A 170 15.37 1.33 6.23
C TYR A 170 14.87 0.42 7.36
N GLU A 171 15.62 0.37 8.45
CA GLU A 171 15.33 -0.46 9.63
C GLU A 171 14.94 0.36 10.87
N GLY A 172 14.88 1.69 10.75
CA GLY A 172 14.44 2.56 11.83
C GLY A 172 13.01 2.26 12.28
N GLN A 173 12.66 2.71 13.48
CA GLN A 173 11.35 2.45 14.09
C GLN A 173 10.37 3.61 13.92
N ALA A 174 10.85 4.78 13.49
CA ALA A 174 10.03 5.95 13.30
C ALA A 174 9.54 6.06 11.86
N TRP A 175 8.42 6.72 11.67
CA TRP A 175 7.94 7.12 10.36
C TRP A 175 8.99 8.00 9.67
N VAL A 176 9.40 7.61 8.47
CA VAL A 176 10.43 8.31 7.71
C VAL A 176 9.79 9.21 6.68
N GLY A 177 10.04 10.48 6.84
CA GLY A 177 9.63 11.50 5.88
C GLY A 177 8.29 12.12 6.20
N ARG A 178 8.27 13.43 6.12
CA ARG A 178 7.01 14.18 6.09
C ARG A 178 6.43 14.04 4.70
N SER A 179 5.19 13.62 4.61
CA SER A 179 4.47 13.27 3.39
C SER A 179 4.46 14.34 2.28
N HIS A 180 4.97 15.53 2.53
CA HIS A 180 4.84 16.68 1.63
C HIS A 180 6.16 17.29 1.16
N LYS A 181 7.31 16.84 1.64
CA LYS A 181 8.61 17.38 1.21
C LYS A 181 9.33 16.32 0.38
N SER A 182 9.32 16.51 -0.92
CA SER A 182 10.05 15.73 -1.92
C SER A 182 11.57 15.73 -1.72
N ASP A 183 12.09 16.64 -0.92
CA ASP A 183 13.52 16.86 -0.66
C ASP A 183 14.03 16.02 0.52
N SER A 184 13.15 15.31 1.20
CA SER A 184 13.54 14.46 2.31
C SER A 184 14.20 13.18 1.79
N PRO A 185 15.35 12.77 2.33
CA PRO A 185 16.00 11.49 2.00
C PRO A 185 15.20 10.26 2.41
N GLY A 186 13.95 10.40 2.81
CA GLY A 186 13.09 9.41 3.44
C GLY A 186 12.30 8.51 2.50
N ILE A 187 12.62 8.41 1.21
CA ILE A 187 11.99 7.39 0.36
C ILE A 187 12.74 6.08 0.50
N VAL A 188 12.11 5.11 1.12
CA VAL A 188 12.67 3.78 1.34
C VAL A 188 12.27 2.80 0.24
N LYS A 189 13.08 1.79 0.06
CA LYS A 189 12.86 0.68 -0.85
C LYS A 189 13.00 -0.62 -0.07
N HIS A 190 12.12 -1.56 -0.36
CA HIS A 190 12.16 -2.86 0.27
C HIS A 190 12.40 -3.96 -0.77
N SER A 191 13.13 -5.02 -0.38
CA SER A 191 13.28 -6.18 -1.26
C SER A 191 11.99 -7.02 -1.23
N LEU A 192 11.54 -7.48 -2.40
CA LEU A 192 10.38 -8.36 -2.50
C LEU A 192 10.61 -9.64 -1.68
N ARG A 193 11.86 -10.15 -1.68
CA ARG A 193 12.24 -11.32 -0.89
C ARG A 193 11.99 -11.12 0.60
N TRP A 194 12.39 -9.94 1.14
CA TRP A 194 12.14 -9.62 2.54
C TRP A 194 10.64 -9.52 2.83
N VAL A 195 9.90 -8.78 2.01
CA VAL A 195 8.44 -8.63 2.17
C VAL A 195 7.74 -9.98 2.14
N SER A 196 8.10 -10.86 1.18
CA SER A 196 7.51 -12.20 1.08
C SER A 196 7.86 -13.08 2.27
N GLY A 197 9.11 -13.00 2.76
CA GLY A 197 9.53 -13.73 3.95
C GLY A 197 8.83 -13.26 5.22
N GLU A 198 8.57 -11.95 5.33
CA GLU A 198 7.88 -11.37 6.46
C GLU A 198 6.38 -11.72 6.45
N ALA A 199 5.76 -11.70 5.29
CA ALA A 199 4.37 -12.14 5.09
C ALA A 199 4.20 -13.64 5.40
N ALA A 200 5.13 -14.48 4.95
CA ALA A 200 5.07 -15.94 5.16
C ALA A 200 5.09 -16.33 6.66
N LYS A 201 5.69 -15.52 7.53
CA LYS A 201 5.64 -15.75 9.00
C LYS A 201 4.22 -15.65 9.57
N ARG A 202 3.27 -15.14 8.81
CA ARG A 202 1.86 -14.88 9.16
C ARG A 202 0.89 -15.67 8.28
N ASP A 203 1.37 -16.72 7.63
CA ASP A 203 0.59 -17.49 6.65
C ASP A 203 -0.01 -16.64 5.52
N LEU A 204 0.71 -15.57 5.14
CA LEU A 204 0.35 -14.69 4.04
C LEU A 204 1.24 -14.92 2.83
N THR A 205 0.67 -14.80 1.64
CA THR A 205 1.36 -14.81 0.36
C THR A 205 1.44 -13.41 -0.23
N VAL A 206 2.49 -13.15 -1.01
CA VAL A 206 2.72 -11.86 -1.68
C VAL A 206 2.84 -12.09 -3.18
N GLN A 207 2.04 -11.38 -3.94
CA GLN A 207 2.07 -11.39 -5.39
C GLN A 207 2.36 -9.98 -5.91
N LEU A 208 3.34 -9.86 -6.81
CA LEU A 208 3.58 -8.63 -7.55
C LEU A 208 2.52 -8.50 -8.65
N MET A 209 1.79 -7.38 -8.65
CA MET A 209 0.69 -7.18 -9.57
C MET A 209 1.15 -6.55 -10.89
N PRO A 210 0.58 -6.97 -12.04
CA PRO A 210 0.93 -6.44 -13.37
C PRO A 210 0.25 -5.09 -13.66
N TYR A 211 -0.09 -4.32 -12.63
CA TYR A 211 -0.74 -3.02 -12.81
C TYR A 211 0.27 -1.92 -13.13
N PRO A 212 -0.18 -0.87 -13.83
CA PRO A 212 0.70 0.22 -14.20
C PRO A 212 1.47 0.79 -13.01
N VAL A 213 2.76 0.97 -13.21
CA VAL A 213 3.64 1.58 -12.22
C VAL A 213 3.23 3.04 -12.02
N PHE A 214 2.90 3.37 -10.78
CA PHE A 214 2.55 4.73 -10.38
C PHE A 214 3.74 5.36 -9.66
N HIS A 215 4.28 6.45 -10.15
CA HIS A 215 5.46 7.12 -9.56
C HIS A 215 6.59 6.15 -9.18
N ARG A 216 6.88 5.15 -10.03
CA ARG A 216 7.88 4.09 -9.79
C ARG A 216 7.54 3.20 -8.59
N GLN A 217 6.28 3.11 -8.21
CA GLN A 217 5.77 2.17 -7.22
C GLN A 217 5.12 0.99 -7.94
N TYR A 218 5.27 -0.18 -7.34
CA TYR A 218 4.63 -1.43 -7.77
C TYR A 218 3.53 -1.76 -6.78
N TRP A 219 2.49 -2.42 -7.23
CA TRP A 219 1.46 -2.95 -6.36
C TRP A 219 1.80 -4.38 -5.92
N LEU A 220 1.62 -4.64 -4.64
CA LEU A 220 1.65 -5.96 -4.05
C LEU A 220 0.23 -6.33 -3.63
N ARG A 221 -0.15 -7.55 -3.97
CA ARG A 221 -1.33 -8.22 -3.44
C ARG A 221 -0.89 -9.19 -2.36
N ILE A 222 -1.42 -9.02 -1.16
CA ILE A 222 -1.12 -9.84 0.00
C ILE A 222 -2.43 -10.47 0.46
N ALA A 223 -2.44 -11.78 0.65
CA ALA A 223 -3.63 -12.51 1.06
C ALA A 223 -3.23 -13.76 1.86
N ARG A 224 -4.17 -14.38 2.53
CA ARG A 224 -3.92 -15.68 3.20
C ARG A 224 -3.44 -16.70 2.17
N ALA A 225 -2.53 -17.57 2.58
CA ALA A 225 -2.15 -18.72 1.77
C ALA A 225 -3.40 -19.60 1.54
N SER A 226 -3.64 -19.98 0.29
CA SER A 226 -4.67 -20.98 0.00
C SER A 226 -4.25 -22.30 0.63
N SER A 227 -5.08 -22.87 1.47
CA SER A 227 -4.91 -24.22 2.02
C SER A 227 -5.05 -25.28 0.93
#